data_4d04a8e29aff417fa9e6e298e4fb3474
#
_entry.id   4d04a8e29aff417fa9e6e298e4fb3474
#
_cell.length_a   1.000
_cell.length_b   1.000
_cell.length_c   1.000
_cell.angle_alpha   90.00
_cell.angle_beta   90.00
_cell.angle_gamma   90.00
#
_symmetry.space_group_name_H-M   'P 1'
#
loop_
_entity.id
_entity.type
_entity.pdbx_description
1 polymer ?
#
loop_
_entity_poly.entity_id
_entity_poly.type
_entity_poly.pdbx_seq_one_letter_code
_entity_poly.pdbx_strand_id
1 'polypeptide(L)'
;MTAVVGASCLILFAAGAVFAIEIQPSKEEIRAALDRGAEAAKEHRPPDTFYTRFGPTDDLHPSGFLITKLAALSVMATHMGLRGTEPGESDIAQVLDGKTMLVSAIIFGNIGNFAVDSYMVLDQAGKTVRPVTVRFDGMASRS
;
A
#
# COMPACT_ATOMS: atom_id res chain seq x y z
N MET A 1 2.14 -50.04 40.48
CA MET A 1 2.19 -49.85 39.04
C MET A 1 1.39 -48.60 38.69
N THR A 2 2.08 -47.47 38.53
CA THR A 2 1.45 -46.15 38.31
C THR A 2 1.89 -45.70 36.91
N ALA A 3 0.98 -45.65 35.94
CA ALA A 3 1.23 -45.22 34.58
C ALA A 3 1.14 -43.69 34.54
N VAL A 4 2.25 -43.04 34.15
CA VAL A 4 2.33 -41.61 33.86
C VAL A 4 2.01 -41.42 32.38
N VAL A 5 0.85 -40.83 32.09
CA VAL A 5 0.47 -40.41 30.73
C VAL A 5 1.06 -39.02 30.50
N GLY A 6 2.10 -38.97 29.68
CA GLY A 6 2.69 -37.72 29.21
C GLY A 6 1.81 -37.07 28.16
N ALA A 7 1.23 -35.92 28.44
CA ALA A 7 0.55 -35.09 27.46
C ALA A 7 1.58 -34.28 26.67
N SER A 8 1.83 -34.68 25.41
CA SER A 8 2.62 -33.88 24.45
C SER A 8 1.78 -32.70 23.98
N CYS A 9 2.12 -31.49 24.45
CA CYS A 9 1.54 -30.26 23.97
C CYS A 9 2.17 -29.87 22.63
N LEU A 10 1.44 -30.10 21.52
CA LEU A 10 1.85 -29.70 20.18
C LEU A 10 1.58 -28.20 20.04
N ILE A 11 2.63 -27.38 20.18
CA ILE A 11 2.53 -25.93 19.93
C ILE A 11 2.59 -25.73 18.41
N LEU A 12 1.41 -25.53 17.79
CA LEU A 12 1.33 -25.03 16.43
C LEU A 12 1.78 -23.55 16.43
N PHE A 13 2.99 -23.29 15.97
CA PHE A 13 3.38 -21.96 15.54
C PHE A 13 2.63 -21.63 14.26
N ALA A 14 1.57 -20.83 14.36
CA ALA A 14 1.02 -20.13 13.23
C ALA A 14 2.11 -19.15 12.76
N ALA A 15 2.87 -19.51 11.73
CA ALA A 15 3.73 -18.57 11.02
C ALA A 15 2.80 -17.52 10.39
N GLY A 16 2.68 -16.37 11.05
CA GLY A 16 2.04 -15.20 10.48
C GLY A 16 2.78 -14.87 9.19
N ALA A 17 2.09 -14.96 8.06
CA ALA A 17 2.62 -14.54 6.78
C ALA A 17 2.97 -13.04 6.90
N VAL A 18 4.26 -12.75 7.00
CA VAL A 18 4.78 -11.40 6.83
C VAL A 18 4.55 -11.09 5.36
N PHE A 19 3.50 -10.36 5.05
CA PHE A 19 3.26 -9.86 3.70
C PHE A 19 4.38 -8.87 3.37
N ALA A 20 5.47 -9.40 2.79
CA ALA A 20 6.43 -8.56 2.10
C ALA A 20 5.70 -7.87 0.93
N ILE A 21 6.08 -6.62 0.63
CA ILE A 21 5.55 -5.93 -0.54
C ILE A 21 5.90 -6.78 -1.76
N GLU A 22 4.88 -7.34 -2.42
CA GLU A 22 5.08 -8.19 -3.59
C GLU A 22 5.59 -7.35 -4.75
N ILE A 23 6.81 -7.64 -5.18
CA ILE A 23 7.48 -6.93 -6.28
C ILE A 23 7.07 -7.50 -7.64
N GLN A 24 6.76 -8.80 -7.68
CA GLN A 24 6.32 -9.52 -8.88
C GLN A 24 5.08 -10.36 -8.54
N PRO A 25 3.89 -9.77 -8.64
CA PRO A 25 2.66 -10.48 -8.34
C PRO A 25 2.39 -11.61 -9.33
N SER A 26 1.79 -12.68 -8.85
CA SER A 26 1.33 -13.80 -9.66
C SER A 26 0.20 -13.40 -10.62
N LYS A 27 -0.07 -14.21 -11.63
CA LYS A 27 -1.17 -13.96 -12.56
C LYS A 27 -2.52 -13.96 -11.85
N GLU A 28 -2.69 -14.80 -10.84
CA GLU A 28 -3.89 -14.88 -10.02
C GLU A 28 -4.10 -13.62 -9.20
N GLU A 29 -3.03 -13.08 -8.61
CA GLU A 29 -3.09 -11.83 -7.83
C GLU A 29 -3.38 -10.63 -8.73
N ILE A 30 -2.78 -10.58 -9.92
CA ILE A 30 -3.06 -9.55 -10.93
C ILE A 30 -4.54 -9.58 -11.30
N ARG A 31 -5.08 -10.76 -11.64
CA ARG A 31 -6.48 -10.92 -12.00
C ARG A 31 -7.40 -10.50 -10.85
N ALA A 32 -7.13 -10.98 -9.66
CA ALA A 32 -7.90 -10.60 -8.47
C ALA A 32 -7.86 -9.09 -8.19
N ALA A 33 -6.75 -8.42 -8.47
CA ALA A 33 -6.64 -6.96 -8.33
C ALA A 33 -7.49 -6.22 -9.37
N LEU A 34 -7.48 -6.68 -10.63
CA LEU A 34 -8.32 -6.11 -11.69
C LEU A 34 -9.81 -6.32 -11.41
N ASP A 35 -10.19 -7.52 -10.99
CA ASP A 35 -11.58 -7.85 -10.63
C ASP A 35 -12.10 -6.96 -9.49
N ARG A 36 -11.28 -6.75 -8.43
CA ARG A 36 -11.63 -5.82 -7.35
C ARG A 36 -11.81 -4.38 -7.83
N GLY A 37 -10.97 -3.92 -8.76
CA GLY A 37 -11.10 -2.60 -9.35
C GLY A 37 -12.36 -2.45 -10.20
N ALA A 38 -12.69 -3.46 -11.02
CA ALA A 38 -13.91 -3.48 -11.82
C ALA A 38 -15.17 -3.49 -10.94
N GLU A 39 -15.15 -4.24 -9.83
CA GLU A 39 -16.23 -4.25 -8.84
C GLU A 39 -16.41 -2.87 -8.18
N ALA A 40 -15.30 -2.26 -7.77
CA ALA A 40 -15.34 -0.90 -7.19
C ALA A 40 -15.93 0.13 -8.18
N ALA A 41 -15.64 -0.01 -9.48
CA ALA A 41 -16.23 0.86 -10.50
C ALA A 41 -17.74 0.69 -10.59
N LYS A 42 -18.26 -0.54 -10.56
CA LYS A 42 -19.70 -0.83 -10.56
C LYS A 42 -20.41 -0.25 -9.34
N GLU A 43 -19.77 -0.34 -8.18
CA GLU A 43 -20.29 0.18 -6.92
C GLU A 43 -20.01 1.68 -6.71
N HIS A 44 -19.34 2.33 -7.65
CA HIS A 44 -18.91 3.73 -7.54
C HIS A 44 -18.06 4.01 -6.29
N ARG A 45 -17.30 2.99 -5.83
CA ARG A 45 -16.37 3.16 -4.71
C ARG A 45 -15.17 3.99 -5.13
N PRO A 46 -14.70 4.93 -4.29
CA PRO A 46 -13.54 5.74 -4.62
C PRO A 46 -12.25 4.89 -4.67
N PRO A 47 -11.33 5.17 -5.61
CA PRO A 47 -10.11 4.39 -5.80
C PRO A 47 -9.16 4.37 -4.60
N ASP A 48 -9.23 5.36 -3.71
CA ASP A 48 -8.40 5.46 -2.51
C ASP A 48 -8.70 4.37 -1.46
N THR A 49 -9.79 3.61 -1.64
CA THR A 49 -10.10 2.41 -0.83
C THR A 49 -9.05 1.32 -0.98
N PHE A 50 -8.25 1.35 -2.04
CA PHE A 50 -7.16 0.40 -2.28
C PHE A 50 -5.82 0.84 -1.69
N TYR A 51 -5.73 2.04 -1.13
CA TYR A 51 -4.49 2.53 -0.53
C TYR A 51 -4.24 1.87 0.81
N THR A 52 -3.01 1.44 1.04
CA THR A 52 -2.59 0.97 2.36
C THR A 52 -2.25 2.19 3.21
N ARG A 53 -3.11 2.50 4.17
CA ARG A 53 -2.93 3.64 5.07
C ARG A 53 -2.04 3.28 6.23
N PHE A 54 -1.28 4.26 6.73
CA PHE A 54 -0.47 4.15 7.93
C PHE A 54 -0.60 5.43 8.77
N GLY A 55 -0.30 5.32 10.07
CA GLY A 55 -0.51 6.40 11.03
C GLY A 55 -1.97 6.52 11.49
N PRO A 56 -2.23 7.41 12.44
CA PRO A 56 -3.58 7.72 12.91
C PRO A 56 -4.46 8.33 11.80
N THR A 57 -5.77 8.24 11.97
CA THR A 57 -6.74 8.80 11.03
C THR A 57 -7.19 10.22 11.37
N ASP A 58 -6.63 10.80 12.43
CA ASP A 58 -6.92 12.17 12.83
C ASP A 58 -6.03 13.17 12.08
N ASP A 59 -6.42 14.43 12.05
CA ASP A 59 -5.75 15.51 11.34
C ASP A 59 -4.59 16.15 12.14
N LEU A 60 -4.26 15.60 13.30
CA LEU A 60 -3.26 16.18 14.22
C LEU A 60 -1.95 15.41 14.26
N HIS A 61 -1.92 14.20 13.71
CA HIS A 61 -0.76 13.33 13.75
C HIS A 61 -0.27 12.98 12.34
N PRO A 62 1.03 12.77 12.16
CA PRO A 62 1.58 12.32 10.89
C PRO A 62 0.93 11.02 10.44
N SER A 63 0.48 11.00 9.20
CA SER A 63 -0.19 9.84 8.60
C SER A 63 0.14 9.76 7.12
N GLY A 64 -0.34 8.75 6.45
CA GLY A 64 -0.13 8.64 5.02
C GLY A 64 -0.66 7.35 4.43
N PHE A 65 -0.24 7.09 3.20
CA PHE A 65 -0.59 5.88 2.49
C PHE A 65 0.51 5.44 1.54
N LEU A 66 0.47 4.20 1.17
CA LEU A 66 1.28 3.65 0.09
C LEU A 66 0.39 2.95 -0.95
N ILE A 67 0.87 2.93 -2.18
CA ILE A 67 0.20 2.26 -3.31
C ILE A 67 1.16 1.19 -3.83
N THR A 68 0.81 -0.07 -3.58
CA THR A 68 1.52 -1.23 -4.14
C THR A 68 1.14 -1.44 -5.61
N LYS A 69 1.86 -2.30 -6.34
CA LYS A 69 1.49 -2.68 -7.72
C LYS A 69 0.06 -3.23 -7.82
N LEU A 70 -0.33 -4.11 -6.89
CA LEU A 70 -1.69 -4.66 -6.88
C LEU A 70 -2.74 -3.58 -6.59
N ALA A 71 -2.46 -2.67 -5.66
CA ALA A 71 -3.33 -1.53 -5.43
C ALA A 71 -3.43 -0.62 -6.67
N ALA A 72 -2.30 -0.35 -7.34
CA ALA A 72 -2.28 0.44 -8.57
C ALA A 72 -3.09 -0.20 -9.70
N LEU A 73 -3.05 -1.53 -9.85
CA LEU A 73 -3.90 -2.26 -10.80
C LEU A 73 -5.38 -2.10 -10.47
N SER A 74 -5.77 -2.22 -9.19
CA SER A 74 -7.16 -2.02 -8.77
C SER A 74 -7.62 -0.59 -9.00
N VAL A 75 -6.80 0.41 -8.68
CA VAL A 75 -7.06 1.84 -8.96
C VAL A 75 -7.25 2.09 -10.45
N MET A 76 -6.34 1.57 -11.28
CA MET A 76 -6.44 1.69 -12.73
C MET A 76 -7.72 1.07 -13.27
N ALA A 77 -8.04 -0.16 -12.87
CA ALA A 77 -9.25 -0.84 -13.30
C ALA A 77 -10.54 -0.08 -12.85
N THR A 78 -10.53 0.52 -11.65
CA THR A 78 -11.63 1.36 -11.18
C THR A 78 -11.80 2.59 -12.07
N HIS A 79 -10.72 3.34 -12.34
CA HIS A 79 -10.80 4.54 -13.18
C HIS A 79 -11.25 4.23 -14.61
N MET A 80 -10.79 3.12 -15.18
CA MET A 80 -11.19 2.71 -16.52
C MET A 80 -12.63 2.22 -16.54
N GLY A 81 -13.04 1.42 -15.56
CA GLY A 81 -14.42 0.95 -15.43
C GLY A 81 -15.43 2.09 -15.25
N LEU A 82 -15.10 3.14 -14.48
CA LEU A 82 -15.92 4.35 -14.37
C LEU A 82 -16.09 5.11 -15.70
N ARG A 83 -15.16 4.92 -16.65
CA ARG A 83 -15.23 5.49 -18.01
C ARG A 83 -15.84 4.52 -19.03
N GLY A 84 -16.27 3.33 -18.59
CA GLY A 84 -16.85 2.29 -19.46
C GLY A 84 -15.79 1.55 -20.30
N THR A 85 -14.52 1.54 -19.88
CA THR A 85 -13.43 0.83 -20.54
C THR A 85 -12.80 -0.22 -19.62
N GLU A 86 -12.05 -1.15 -20.20
CA GLU A 86 -11.33 -2.19 -19.44
C GLU A 86 -9.81 -2.03 -19.66
N PRO A 87 -8.98 -2.37 -18.65
CA PRO A 87 -7.52 -2.38 -18.80
C PRO A 87 -7.06 -3.39 -19.86
N GLY A 88 -6.27 -2.90 -20.83
CA GLY A 88 -5.58 -3.75 -21.80
C GLY A 88 -4.26 -4.31 -21.25
N GLU A 89 -3.66 -5.25 -21.99
CA GLU A 89 -2.36 -5.83 -21.64
C GLU A 89 -1.26 -4.78 -21.49
N SER A 90 -1.27 -3.75 -22.34
CA SER A 90 -0.32 -2.64 -22.27
C SER A 90 -0.44 -1.82 -20.99
N ASP A 91 -1.66 -1.58 -20.52
CA ASP A 91 -1.92 -0.82 -19.30
C ASP A 91 -1.43 -1.61 -18.08
N ILE A 92 -1.72 -2.89 -18.06
CA ILE A 92 -1.28 -3.82 -17.02
C ILE A 92 0.25 -3.89 -16.99
N ALA A 93 0.89 -4.07 -18.15
CA ALA A 93 2.33 -4.13 -18.26
C ALA A 93 2.99 -2.83 -17.75
N GLN A 94 2.45 -1.67 -18.08
CA GLN A 94 2.96 -0.38 -17.62
C GLN A 94 3.00 -0.29 -16.08
N VAL A 95 1.98 -0.79 -15.39
CA VAL A 95 1.94 -0.83 -13.93
C VAL A 95 2.95 -1.84 -13.37
N LEU A 96 3.03 -3.04 -13.98
CA LEU A 96 3.90 -4.12 -13.50
C LEU A 96 5.38 -3.83 -13.73
N ASP A 97 5.74 -3.17 -14.83
CA ASP A 97 7.11 -2.79 -15.17
C ASP A 97 7.63 -1.65 -14.29
N GLY A 98 6.75 -0.93 -13.62
CA GLY A 98 7.11 0.11 -12.67
C GLY A 98 8.03 -0.43 -11.57
N LYS A 99 9.22 0.19 -11.40
CA LYS A 99 10.22 -0.20 -10.39
C LYS A 99 10.08 0.57 -9.09
N THR A 100 9.12 1.45 -9.01
CA THR A 100 8.91 2.35 -7.86
C THR A 100 7.52 2.15 -7.26
N MET A 101 7.41 2.41 -5.98
CA MET A 101 6.17 2.45 -5.23
C MET A 101 5.90 3.90 -4.82
N LEU A 102 4.65 4.33 -4.89
CA LEU A 102 4.25 5.63 -4.37
C LEU A 102 3.99 5.53 -2.88
N VAL A 103 4.63 6.41 -2.13
CA VAL A 103 4.34 6.64 -0.71
C VAL A 103 4.00 8.11 -0.55
N SER A 104 2.86 8.40 0.05
CA SER A 104 2.45 9.75 0.41
C SER A 104 2.39 9.88 1.92
N ALA A 105 3.01 10.91 2.48
CA ALA A 105 2.95 11.19 3.91
C ALA A 105 2.51 12.63 4.14
N ILE A 106 1.63 12.80 5.13
CA ILE A 106 1.21 14.09 5.65
C ILE A 106 1.99 14.31 6.93
N ILE A 107 2.77 15.37 6.96
CA ILE A 107 3.60 15.74 8.11
C ILE A 107 3.24 17.14 8.57
N PHE A 108 3.37 17.39 9.86
CA PHE A 108 3.04 18.66 10.49
C PHE A 108 4.29 19.28 11.12
N GLY A 109 4.40 20.58 11.08
CA GLY A 109 5.48 21.31 11.72
C GLY A 109 5.09 22.74 12.03
N ASN A 110 5.77 23.32 12.98
CA ASN A 110 5.51 24.66 13.52
C ASN A 110 6.46 25.75 13.00
N ILE A 111 7.39 25.39 12.12
CA ILE A 111 8.32 26.32 11.49
C ILE A 111 8.11 26.32 9.98
N GLY A 112 8.31 27.49 9.35
CA GLY A 112 8.24 27.59 7.89
C GLY A 112 9.29 26.70 7.23
N ASN A 113 8.90 26.06 6.14
CA ASN A 113 9.76 25.17 5.34
C ASN A 113 10.23 23.87 6.03
N PHE A 114 9.70 23.51 7.22
CA PHE A 114 10.13 22.28 7.91
C PHE A 114 10.03 21.02 7.03
N ALA A 115 9.08 21.00 6.09
CA ALA A 115 8.91 19.88 5.18
C ALA A 115 10.12 19.68 4.25
N VAL A 116 10.80 20.78 3.87
CA VAL A 116 11.98 20.72 2.98
C VAL A 116 13.17 20.07 3.69
N ASP A 117 13.26 20.24 5.01
CA ASP A 117 14.30 19.64 5.83
C ASP A 117 13.94 18.23 6.34
N SER A 118 12.71 17.78 6.04
CA SER A 118 12.24 16.46 6.40
C SER A 118 12.66 15.43 5.37
N TYR A 119 12.98 14.24 5.83
CA TYR A 119 13.22 13.10 4.93
C TYR A 119 12.41 11.90 5.39
N MET A 120 12.06 11.07 4.44
CA MET A 120 11.33 9.82 4.67
C MET A 120 12.19 8.65 4.21
N VAL A 121 12.20 7.59 4.97
CA VAL A 121 12.79 6.31 4.62
C VAL A 121 11.79 5.20 4.93
N LEU A 122 11.82 4.14 4.14
CA LEU A 122 11.09 2.93 4.43
C LEU A 122 12.08 1.96 5.10
N ASP A 123 11.77 1.53 6.32
CA ASP A 123 12.46 0.41 6.96
C ASP A 123 11.67 -0.88 6.75
N GLN A 124 12.31 -1.88 6.17
CA GLN A 124 11.72 -3.18 5.95
C GLN A 124 12.68 -4.25 6.47
N ALA A 125 12.33 -4.87 7.58
CA ALA A 125 13.11 -5.91 8.22
C ALA A 125 14.60 -5.50 8.46
N GLY A 126 14.82 -4.28 8.94
CA GLY A 126 16.14 -3.72 9.21
C GLY A 126 16.89 -3.23 7.97
N LYS A 127 16.25 -3.26 6.81
CA LYS A 127 16.81 -2.70 5.57
C LYS A 127 16.15 -1.36 5.27
N THR A 128 16.93 -0.30 5.29
CA THR A 128 16.48 1.05 4.96
C THR A 128 16.45 1.26 3.45
N VAL A 129 15.28 1.63 2.92
CA VAL A 129 15.09 2.02 1.53
C VAL A 129 14.85 3.52 1.45
N ARG A 130 15.63 4.21 0.62
CA ARG A 130 15.50 5.65 0.39
C ARG A 130 14.61 5.94 -0.82
N PRO A 131 13.88 7.06 -0.81
CA PRO A 131 13.10 7.46 -1.97
C PRO A 131 14.01 7.79 -3.16
N VAL A 132 13.59 7.42 -4.35
CA VAL A 132 14.27 7.77 -5.62
C VAL A 132 13.95 9.21 -6.01
N THR A 133 12.73 9.65 -5.72
CA THR A 133 12.26 11.02 -5.99
C THR A 133 11.37 11.44 -4.83
N VAL A 134 11.53 12.70 -4.41
CA VAL A 134 10.68 13.32 -3.39
C VAL A 134 10.04 14.56 -3.99
N ARG A 135 8.74 14.74 -3.75
CA ARG A 135 7.99 15.94 -4.07
C ARG A 135 7.31 16.44 -2.82
N PHE A 136 7.30 17.72 -2.64
CA PHE A 136 6.60 18.40 -1.55
C PHE A 136 5.44 19.19 -2.14
N ASP A 137 4.23 18.80 -1.87
CA ASP A 137 3.04 19.57 -2.20
C ASP A 137 2.71 20.44 -0.99
N GLY A 138 3.42 21.55 -0.86
CA GLY A 138 3.29 22.46 0.28
C GLY A 138 2.05 23.33 0.14
N MET A 139 0.93 22.94 0.76
CA MET A 139 -0.03 23.93 1.23
C MET A 139 0.33 24.28 2.67
N ALA A 140 1.16 25.30 2.85
CA ALA A 140 1.27 25.97 4.15
C ALA A 140 -0.05 26.69 4.39
N SER A 141 -0.99 26.06 5.06
CA SER A 141 -2.13 26.76 5.67
C SER A 141 -1.56 27.64 6.78
N ARG A 142 -1.54 28.93 6.55
CA ARG A 142 -1.32 29.91 7.63
C ARG A 142 -2.64 30.02 8.39
N SER A 143 -2.71 29.45 9.58
CA SER A 143 -3.70 29.82 10.59
C SER A 143 -3.33 31.16 11.22
#